data_aded338ec864d0d5e00c1d6830dd14ea
#
_entry.id   aded338ec864d0d5e00c1d6830dd14ea
#
_cell.length_a   1.000
_cell.length_b   1.000
_cell.length_c   1.000
_cell.angle_alpha   90.00
_cell.angle_beta   90.00
_cell.angle_gamma   90.00
#
_symmetry.space_group_name_H-M   'P 1'
#
loop_
_entity.id
_entity.type
_entity.pdbx_description
1 polymer ?
#
loop_
_entity_poly.entity_id
_entity_poly.type
_entity_poly.pdbx_seq_one_letter_code
_entity_poly.pdbx_strand_id
1 'polypeptide(L)'
;MTAVTEFPHDRDEHAGDAPVTMLNPDFPFSYDEYLAHPAGLGSVPEEMYGTEVAVVGAGLSGLITAYELMKLGLKPVVHEADRIGGRLRTDSFSAAPDVVADLGGMRFPVSGRALYHYIDAMGLETEAFPNPLSDVTPSTVIELGGEAHYARTPDELPQFFRDVADAWKAAVDDGARFTEMQGAIRARDTKRIKQIWNELVPTMDEQTFYGFIAASESFKKAGFAAREAFGQVGFGTGGWDTDFPNSILEILRVVYTDADDQHRRILGGAQKLPEALWSHAPEKLAHWPAGTTLASLHDGAPRGAVAAIRRHESGDLEVTERWGRKATYPALVTTCQSWLLSTRITTEEALFSPQMWMAIERSHYMSSSKTFVMVDRPFWKDVDPATGRDVMSMTLTDRLNRATYLLDDGPDRPAVILLSYTWNDDALKWLALDADERVELMLHSLAQIYPDVDIASHIIGQPITVSWESDPNFMGAFKANLPGHYRYQQRLFTHFAQDELPEHQRGIFLAGDDISWTAGWAEGAVQTGLNAVWGVVRHLGGSSSPENPGPGELLGEYGPIALD
;
A
#
# COMPACT_ATOMS: atom_id res chain seq x y z
N MET A 1 8.66 -4.80 2.15
CA MET A 1 9.19 -5.92 1.36
C MET A 1 10.47 -5.45 0.72
N THR A 2 11.63 -5.44 1.34
CA THR A 2 12.82 -4.99 0.63
C THR A 2 14.02 -5.14 1.53
N ALA A 3 14.58 -6.29 1.59
CA ALA A 3 15.90 -6.40 2.18
C ALA A 3 16.80 -7.42 1.50
N VAL A 4 16.26 -8.27 0.68
CA VAL A 4 17.05 -9.29 -0.04
C VAL A 4 16.71 -9.32 -1.53
N THR A 5 15.67 -8.62 -1.98
CA THR A 5 15.39 -8.45 -3.42
C THR A 5 16.20 -7.32 -4.06
N GLU A 6 16.77 -6.38 -3.27
CA GLU A 6 17.77 -5.41 -3.75
C GLU A 6 19.19 -6.01 -3.85
N PHE A 7 19.32 -7.25 -4.27
CA PHE A 7 20.61 -7.66 -4.82
C PHE A 7 20.79 -6.98 -6.17
N PRO A 8 21.99 -6.52 -6.50
CA PRO A 8 22.20 -5.75 -7.70
C PRO A 8 21.64 -6.52 -8.89
N HIS A 9 20.52 -6.08 -9.42
CA HIS A 9 20.25 -6.27 -10.83
C HIS A 9 21.47 -5.68 -11.52
N ASP A 10 22.13 -6.44 -12.38
CA ASP A 10 23.20 -5.95 -13.23
C ASP A 10 22.70 -4.68 -13.94
N ARG A 11 22.97 -3.51 -13.33
CA ARG A 11 22.52 -2.20 -13.83
C ARG A 11 23.22 -1.81 -15.14
N ASP A 12 24.27 -2.53 -15.50
CA ASP A 12 25.10 -2.20 -16.64
C ASP A 12 24.66 -2.83 -17.99
N GLU A 13 23.78 -3.84 -17.99
CA GLU A 13 23.32 -4.45 -19.25
C GLU A 13 22.06 -3.81 -19.85
N HIS A 14 21.35 -2.91 -19.12
CA HIS A 14 20.08 -2.34 -19.56
C HIS A 14 20.05 -0.81 -19.61
N ALA A 15 21.18 -0.14 -19.84
CA ALA A 15 21.25 1.30 -20.07
C ALA A 15 20.52 1.70 -21.39
N GLY A 16 19.20 1.54 -21.42
CA GLY A 16 18.34 1.82 -22.58
C GLY A 16 16.92 1.28 -22.44
N ASP A 17 16.64 0.45 -21.44
CA ASP A 17 15.30 -0.10 -21.22
C ASP A 17 14.38 0.91 -20.51
N ALA A 18 13.12 0.97 -20.93
CA ALA A 18 12.09 1.77 -20.26
C ALA A 18 11.93 1.30 -18.80
N PRO A 19 11.64 2.22 -17.84
CA PRO A 19 11.44 1.85 -16.46
C PRO A 19 10.22 0.93 -16.31
N VAL A 20 10.27 0.01 -15.34
CA VAL A 20 9.10 -0.77 -14.93
C VAL A 20 8.06 0.18 -14.33
N THR A 21 6.79 -0.08 -14.62
CA THR A 21 5.64 0.65 -14.06
C THR A 21 4.68 -0.36 -13.42
N MET A 22 3.81 0.11 -12.53
CA MET A 22 2.81 -0.76 -11.89
C MET A 22 1.64 -1.11 -12.85
N LEU A 23 1.97 -1.66 -14.01
CA LEU A 23 1.02 -2.36 -14.86
C LEU A 23 0.71 -3.73 -14.24
N ASN A 24 -0.26 -3.75 -13.36
CA ASN A 24 -0.62 -4.97 -12.65
C ASN A 24 -1.08 -6.06 -13.64
N PRO A 25 -0.54 -7.30 -13.58
CA PRO A 25 -0.83 -8.33 -14.57
C PRO A 25 -2.29 -8.81 -14.59
N ASP A 26 -3.03 -8.62 -13.51
CA ASP A 26 -4.47 -8.95 -13.48
C ASP A 26 -5.29 -8.00 -14.36
N PHE A 27 -4.94 -6.72 -14.35
CA PHE A 27 -5.55 -5.69 -15.16
C PHE A 27 -4.48 -4.66 -15.56
N PRO A 28 -3.72 -4.88 -16.64
CA PRO A 28 -2.63 -4.02 -17.05
C PRO A 28 -3.12 -2.74 -17.75
N PHE A 29 -3.89 -1.94 -17.04
CA PHE A 29 -4.36 -0.64 -17.46
C PHE A 29 -3.36 0.45 -17.05
N SER A 30 -2.99 1.34 -17.99
CA SER A 30 -2.03 2.42 -17.79
C SER A 30 -2.69 3.61 -17.08
N TYR A 31 -2.86 3.54 -15.76
CA TYR A 31 -3.48 4.63 -14.98
C TYR A 31 -2.69 5.94 -15.05
N ASP A 32 -1.38 5.89 -15.18
CA ASP A 32 -0.52 7.05 -15.36
C ASP A 32 -0.80 7.77 -16.68
N GLU A 33 -0.92 7.04 -17.78
CA GLU A 33 -1.28 7.60 -19.09
C GLU A 33 -2.72 8.12 -19.12
N TYR A 34 -3.64 7.40 -18.47
CA TYR A 34 -5.03 7.80 -18.33
C TYR A 34 -5.17 9.15 -17.60
N LEU A 35 -4.42 9.34 -16.50
CA LEU A 35 -4.39 10.60 -15.74
C LEU A 35 -3.73 11.75 -16.52
N ALA A 36 -2.65 11.48 -17.26
CA ALA A 36 -1.90 12.48 -17.99
C ALA A 36 -2.57 12.92 -19.31
N HIS A 37 -3.59 12.19 -19.76
CA HIS A 37 -4.20 12.43 -21.06
C HIS A 37 -4.97 13.77 -21.10
N PRO A 38 -4.78 14.63 -22.12
CA PRO A 38 -5.38 15.97 -22.18
C PRO A 38 -6.91 15.97 -22.26
N ALA A 39 -7.54 14.88 -22.74
CA ALA A 39 -8.99 14.73 -22.79
C ALA A 39 -9.64 14.52 -21.40
N GLY A 40 -8.80 14.32 -20.36
CA GLY A 40 -9.27 14.07 -18.98
C GLY A 40 -9.94 12.70 -18.80
N LEU A 41 -10.52 12.48 -17.63
CA LEU A 41 -11.09 11.17 -17.23
C LEU A 41 -12.51 10.92 -17.79
N GLY A 42 -13.12 11.92 -18.43
CA GLY A 42 -14.48 11.83 -18.95
C GLY A 42 -15.30 13.09 -18.67
N SER A 43 -16.61 12.99 -18.83
CA SER A 43 -17.56 14.07 -18.55
C SER A 43 -18.90 13.51 -18.08
N VAL A 44 -19.62 14.30 -17.31
CA VAL A 44 -21.03 14.05 -16.97
C VAL A 44 -21.93 15.05 -17.72
N PRO A 45 -23.22 14.71 -17.97
CA PRO A 45 -24.18 15.66 -18.52
C PRO A 45 -24.30 16.93 -17.65
N GLU A 46 -24.52 18.10 -18.28
CA GLU A 46 -24.60 19.38 -17.55
C GLU A 46 -25.71 19.41 -16.48
N GLU A 47 -26.80 18.67 -16.71
CA GLU A 47 -27.88 18.51 -15.73
C GLU A 47 -27.46 17.76 -14.45
N MET A 48 -26.34 17.07 -14.50
CA MET A 48 -25.75 16.38 -13.34
C MET A 48 -24.78 17.25 -12.55
N TYR A 49 -24.43 18.45 -13.03
CA TYR A 49 -23.54 19.34 -12.30
C TYR A 49 -24.09 19.69 -10.91
N GLY A 50 -23.25 19.64 -9.90
CA GLY A 50 -23.64 19.84 -8.51
C GLY A 50 -24.34 18.65 -7.85
N THR A 51 -24.58 17.54 -8.55
CA THR A 51 -25.16 16.32 -7.98
C THR A 51 -24.27 15.81 -6.84
N GLU A 52 -24.88 15.58 -5.68
CA GLU A 52 -24.18 15.06 -4.51
C GLU A 52 -23.87 13.55 -4.67
N VAL A 53 -22.62 13.17 -4.46
CA VAL A 53 -22.15 11.78 -4.44
C VAL A 53 -21.50 11.51 -3.10
N ALA A 54 -21.97 10.51 -2.35
CA ALA A 54 -21.37 10.16 -1.08
C ALA A 54 -20.02 9.44 -1.28
N VAL A 55 -19.02 9.83 -0.48
CA VAL A 55 -17.72 9.14 -0.40
C VAL A 55 -17.46 8.79 1.06
N VAL A 56 -17.41 7.49 1.39
CA VAL A 56 -17.26 6.99 2.75
C VAL A 56 -15.80 6.65 2.99
N GLY A 57 -15.12 7.51 3.74
CA GLY A 57 -13.70 7.48 4.07
C GLY A 57 -12.92 8.64 3.43
N ALA A 58 -12.16 9.37 4.25
CA ALA A 58 -11.23 10.42 3.83
C ALA A 58 -9.77 9.93 3.81
N GLY A 59 -9.56 8.64 3.50
CA GLY A 59 -8.26 8.09 3.13
C GLY A 59 -7.87 8.47 1.71
N LEU A 60 -6.69 8.05 1.26
CA LEU A 60 -6.16 8.40 -0.07
C LEU A 60 -7.17 8.09 -1.19
N SER A 61 -7.73 6.87 -1.24
CA SER A 61 -8.68 6.47 -2.29
C SER A 61 -9.93 7.35 -2.30
N GLY A 62 -10.49 7.66 -1.11
CA GLY A 62 -11.67 8.51 -1.00
C GLY A 62 -11.42 9.94 -1.44
N LEU A 63 -10.25 10.49 -1.09
CA LEU A 63 -9.89 11.86 -1.48
C LEU A 63 -9.55 11.97 -2.97
N ILE A 64 -8.89 10.97 -3.57
CA ILE A 64 -8.70 10.90 -5.02
C ILE A 64 -10.06 10.84 -5.72
N THR A 65 -10.94 9.94 -5.29
CA THR A 65 -12.30 9.83 -5.83
C THR A 65 -13.03 11.17 -5.74
N ALA A 66 -13.06 11.79 -4.57
CA ALA A 66 -13.74 13.06 -4.35
C ALA A 66 -13.13 14.21 -5.17
N TYR A 67 -11.79 14.26 -5.25
CA TYR A 67 -11.07 15.28 -6.00
C TYR A 67 -11.39 15.21 -7.50
N GLU A 68 -11.37 14.02 -8.08
CA GLU A 68 -11.67 13.84 -9.50
C GLU A 68 -13.16 14.07 -9.80
N LEU A 69 -14.09 13.59 -8.96
CA LEU A 69 -15.52 13.89 -9.10
C LEU A 69 -15.81 15.40 -9.03
N MET A 70 -15.14 16.14 -8.13
CA MET A 70 -15.23 17.59 -8.06
C MET A 70 -14.75 18.24 -9.37
N LYS A 71 -13.63 17.80 -9.93
CA LYS A 71 -13.11 18.30 -11.23
C LYS A 71 -14.13 18.11 -12.37
N LEU A 72 -14.88 17.03 -12.33
CA LEU A 72 -15.93 16.71 -13.31
C LEU A 72 -17.26 17.46 -13.07
N GLY A 73 -17.34 18.32 -12.07
CA GLY A 73 -18.51 19.15 -11.78
C GLY A 73 -19.52 18.54 -10.81
N LEU A 74 -19.26 17.35 -10.28
CA LEU A 74 -20.08 16.74 -9.24
C LEU A 74 -19.76 17.35 -7.86
N LYS A 75 -20.62 17.12 -6.87
CA LYS A 75 -20.41 17.54 -5.48
C LYS A 75 -20.12 16.31 -4.62
N PRO A 76 -18.87 15.92 -4.41
CA PRO A 76 -18.54 14.85 -3.47
C PRO A 76 -18.95 15.28 -2.05
N VAL A 77 -19.55 14.36 -1.29
CA VAL A 77 -19.86 14.52 0.13
C VAL A 77 -19.04 13.47 0.89
N VAL A 78 -17.91 13.90 1.40
CA VAL A 78 -16.95 13.02 2.09
C VAL A 78 -17.37 12.84 3.54
N HIS A 79 -17.51 11.57 3.97
CA HIS A 79 -17.75 11.16 5.34
C HIS A 79 -16.47 10.54 5.93
N GLU A 80 -16.12 10.92 7.16
CA GLU A 80 -14.94 10.40 7.85
C GLU A 80 -15.26 10.07 9.31
N ALA A 81 -14.70 8.98 9.78
CA ALA A 81 -14.93 8.50 11.14
C ALA A 81 -14.01 9.11 12.18
N ASP A 82 -12.80 9.48 11.79
CA ASP A 82 -11.75 9.96 12.69
C ASP A 82 -10.98 11.16 12.10
N ARG A 83 -10.13 10.93 11.09
CA ARG A 83 -9.22 11.95 10.53
C ARG A 83 -8.98 11.76 9.05
N ILE A 84 -8.65 12.85 8.35
CA ILE A 84 -8.16 12.81 6.98
C ILE A 84 -6.83 12.05 6.94
N GLY A 85 -6.67 11.19 5.93
CA GLY A 85 -5.43 10.45 5.66
C GLY A 85 -5.57 8.93 5.74
N GLY A 86 -6.49 8.43 6.56
CA GLY A 86 -6.68 6.98 6.70
C GLY A 86 -5.37 6.29 7.15
N ARG A 87 -4.89 5.32 6.36
CA ARG A 87 -3.64 4.59 6.62
C ARG A 87 -2.36 5.31 6.11
N LEU A 88 -2.46 6.48 5.52
CA LEU A 88 -1.37 7.45 5.45
C LEU A 88 -1.46 8.34 6.69
N ARG A 89 -0.88 7.86 7.78
CA ARG A 89 -0.88 8.52 9.08
C ARG A 89 0.53 8.89 9.49
N THR A 90 0.72 10.17 9.78
CA THR A 90 1.96 10.73 10.29
C THR A 90 1.70 11.39 11.64
N ASP A 91 2.40 10.97 12.68
CA ASP A 91 2.33 11.58 14.00
C ASP A 91 3.65 12.31 14.29
N SER A 92 3.57 13.48 14.96
CA SER A 92 4.73 14.28 15.36
C SER A 92 5.16 13.95 16.79
N PHE A 93 6.46 13.99 17.04
CA PHE A 93 6.97 13.89 18.40
C PHE A 93 6.74 15.19 19.16
N SER A 94 6.14 15.11 20.36
CA SER A 94 5.78 16.28 21.16
C SER A 94 6.98 17.17 21.54
N ALA A 95 8.16 16.58 21.71
CA ALA A 95 9.39 17.30 22.05
C ALA A 95 10.04 18.01 20.82
N ALA A 96 9.72 17.61 19.60
CA ALA A 96 10.17 18.22 18.35
C ALA A 96 9.09 18.02 17.27
N PRO A 97 8.10 18.93 17.14
CA PRO A 97 6.95 18.74 16.26
C PRO A 97 7.26 18.65 14.76
N ASP A 98 8.44 19.05 14.34
CA ASP A 98 8.95 18.92 12.97
C ASP A 98 9.59 17.54 12.70
N VAL A 99 9.79 16.73 13.72
CA VAL A 99 10.23 15.33 13.62
C VAL A 99 9.01 14.42 13.66
N VAL A 100 8.89 13.58 12.66
CA VAL A 100 7.66 12.81 12.41
C VAL A 100 7.90 11.31 12.30
N ALA A 101 6.85 10.55 12.58
CA ALA A 101 6.80 9.10 12.40
C ALA A 101 5.64 8.73 11.47
N ASP A 102 5.92 8.02 10.40
CA ASP A 102 4.90 7.49 9.49
C ASP A 102 4.40 6.12 9.99
N LEU A 103 3.25 6.14 10.64
CA LEU A 103 2.68 4.95 11.27
C LEU A 103 2.11 3.96 10.26
N GLY A 104 1.64 4.46 9.12
CA GLY A 104 1.11 3.67 8.01
C GLY A 104 2.08 3.54 6.85
N GLY A 105 1.64 3.87 5.64
CA GLY A 105 2.50 3.93 4.44
C GLY A 105 3.61 4.95 4.66
N MET A 106 4.86 4.53 4.53
CA MET A 106 6.04 5.34 4.79
C MET A 106 7.00 5.41 3.59
N ARG A 107 6.81 4.52 2.63
CA ARG A 107 7.68 4.39 1.45
C ARG A 107 6.85 4.04 0.23
N PHE A 108 7.19 4.63 -0.90
CA PHE A 108 6.43 4.55 -2.14
C PHE A 108 7.37 4.19 -3.29
N PRO A 109 7.11 3.07 -4.00
CA PRO A 109 7.97 2.67 -5.12
C PRO A 109 7.82 3.63 -6.29
N VAL A 110 8.93 3.93 -6.96
CA VAL A 110 8.94 4.84 -8.12
C VAL A 110 8.15 4.30 -9.32
N SER A 111 7.88 3.01 -9.34
CA SER A 111 7.02 2.35 -10.33
C SER A 111 5.53 2.72 -10.20
N GLY A 112 5.09 3.21 -9.04
CA GLY A 112 3.71 3.65 -8.75
C GLY A 112 3.38 5.02 -9.35
N ARG A 113 3.32 5.10 -10.68
CA ARG A 113 3.26 6.36 -11.43
C ARG A 113 1.97 7.14 -11.25
N ALA A 114 0.84 6.48 -11.01
CA ALA A 114 -0.41 7.18 -10.76
C ALA A 114 -0.41 7.89 -9.39
N LEU A 115 0.25 7.29 -8.38
CA LEU A 115 0.48 7.96 -7.09
C LEU A 115 1.38 9.19 -7.25
N TYR A 116 2.49 9.06 -7.99
CA TYR A 116 3.41 10.17 -8.23
C TYR A 116 2.77 11.30 -9.02
N HIS A 117 1.82 11.02 -9.92
CA HIS A 117 1.02 12.07 -10.55
C HIS A 117 0.38 13.01 -9.51
N TYR A 118 -0.19 12.47 -8.43
CA TYR A 118 -0.78 13.31 -7.38
C TYR A 118 0.26 13.93 -6.45
N ILE A 119 1.35 13.24 -6.11
CA ILE A 119 2.46 13.81 -5.34
C ILE A 119 3.00 15.06 -6.04
N ASP A 120 3.25 14.98 -7.34
CA ASP A 120 3.75 16.06 -8.16
C ASP A 120 2.72 17.19 -8.33
N ALA A 121 1.44 16.84 -8.60
CA ALA A 121 0.35 17.80 -8.71
C ALA A 121 0.11 18.59 -7.42
N MET A 122 0.36 17.98 -6.26
CA MET A 122 0.28 18.65 -4.95
C MET A 122 1.57 19.40 -4.58
N GLY A 123 2.60 19.36 -5.41
CA GLY A 123 3.88 20.03 -5.16
C GLY A 123 4.66 19.47 -3.98
N LEU A 124 4.48 18.19 -3.67
CA LEU A 124 5.14 17.55 -2.54
C LEU A 124 6.53 17.05 -2.93
N GLU A 125 7.50 17.33 -2.07
CA GLU A 125 8.87 16.87 -2.24
C GLU A 125 9.05 15.46 -1.68
N THR A 126 9.88 14.66 -2.37
CA THR A 126 10.22 13.30 -1.94
C THR A 126 11.73 13.09 -1.96
N GLU A 127 12.19 12.16 -1.13
CA GLU A 127 13.58 11.69 -1.15
C GLU A 127 13.65 10.16 -1.11
N ALA A 128 14.83 9.60 -1.40
CA ALA A 128 15.04 8.17 -1.35
C ALA A 128 14.81 7.63 0.09
N PHE A 129 14.08 6.53 0.18
CA PHE A 129 13.85 5.87 1.46
C PHE A 129 15.02 4.93 1.80
N PRO A 130 15.57 4.98 3.02
CA PRO A 130 16.71 4.15 3.41
C PRO A 130 16.28 2.69 3.66
N ASN A 131 16.13 1.93 2.59
CA ASN A 131 15.95 0.48 2.67
C ASN A 131 17.28 -0.20 3.06
N PRO A 132 17.23 -1.41 3.64
CA PRO A 132 18.43 -2.20 3.87
C PRO A 132 19.26 -2.36 2.60
N LEU A 133 20.57 -2.18 2.69
CA LEU A 133 21.55 -2.32 1.59
C LEU A 133 21.33 -1.37 0.38
N SER A 134 20.42 -0.38 0.49
CA SER A 134 20.24 0.62 -0.56
C SER A 134 21.38 1.65 -0.56
N ASP A 135 21.54 2.37 -1.68
CA ASP A 135 22.59 3.37 -1.88
C ASP A 135 22.56 4.53 -0.87
N VAL A 136 21.40 4.77 -0.24
CA VAL A 136 21.20 5.83 0.76
C VAL A 136 21.28 5.34 2.20
N THR A 137 21.43 4.02 2.41
CA THR A 137 21.61 3.42 3.73
C THR A 137 23.10 3.26 4.01
N PRO A 138 23.66 3.92 5.05
CA PRO A 138 25.09 3.86 5.32
C PRO A 138 25.61 2.45 5.51
N SER A 139 24.88 1.62 6.25
CA SER A 139 25.20 0.21 6.47
C SER A 139 23.97 -0.58 6.92
N THR A 140 24.05 -1.90 6.77
CA THR A 140 23.03 -2.86 7.20
C THR A 140 23.70 -3.97 8.02
N VAL A 141 23.02 -4.40 9.08
CA VAL A 141 23.35 -5.62 9.82
C VAL A 141 22.25 -6.63 9.59
N ILE A 142 22.63 -7.82 9.13
CA ILE A 142 21.75 -9.00 9.11
C ILE A 142 22.19 -9.89 10.26
N GLU A 143 21.32 -10.05 11.28
CA GLU A 143 21.57 -10.95 12.39
C GLU A 143 20.59 -12.12 12.28
N LEU A 144 21.15 -13.33 12.20
CA LEU A 144 20.41 -14.57 12.02
C LEU A 144 21.02 -15.66 12.91
N GLY A 145 20.19 -16.26 13.75
CA GLY A 145 20.65 -17.33 14.67
C GLY A 145 21.73 -16.91 15.65
N GLY A 146 21.82 -15.62 15.99
CA GLY A 146 22.82 -15.04 16.89
C GLY A 146 24.12 -14.63 16.18
N GLU A 147 24.22 -14.73 14.87
CA GLU A 147 25.38 -14.31 14.06
C GLU A 147 25.05 -13.02 13.31
N ALA A 148 25.81 -11.95 13.56
CA ALA A 148 25.60 -10.64 12.92
C ALA A 148 26.60 -10.42 11.77
N HIS A 149 26.07 -10.04 10.61
CA HIS A 149 26.82 -9.77 9.38
C HIS A 149 26.62 -8.30 9.01
N TYR A 150 27.68 -7.50 9.11
CA TYR A 150 27.70 -6.10 8.70
C TYR A 150 28.05 -5.98 7.23
N ALA A 151 27.32 -5.16 6.49
CA ALA A 151 27.61 -4.83 5.10
C ALA A 151 27.15 -3.40 4.77
N ARG A 152 27.90 -2.72 3.89
CA ARG A 152 27.51 -1.44 3.27
C ARG A 152 26.85 -1.65 1.91
N THR A 153 27.26 -2.74 1.25
CA THR A 153 26.73 -3.14 -0.05
C THR A 153 26.42 -4.64 -0.04
N PRO A 154 25.55 -5.14 -0.92
CA PRO A 154 25.28 -6.57 -1.06
C PRO A 154 26.55 -7.43 -1.27
N ASP A 155 27.56 -6.89 -1.96
CA ASP A 155 28.81 -7.61 -2.24
C ASP A 155 29.67 -7.88 -0.99
N GLU A 156 29.49 -7.08 0.05
CA GLU A 156 30.19 -7.28 1.34
C GLU A 156 29.57 -8.41 2.18
N LEU A 157 28.36 -8.85 1.84
CA LEU A 157 27.71 -9.98 2.53
C LEU A 157 28.45 -11.29 2.26
N PRO A 158 28.45 -12.24 3.23
CA PRO A 158 28.92 -13.60 3.00
C PRO A 158 28.28 -14.24 1.76
N GLN A 159 29.04 -15.10 1.06
CA GLN A 159 28.60 -15.79 -0.15
C GLN A 159 27.26 -16.50 0.04
N PHE A 160 26.98 -17.01 1.23
CA PHE A 160 25.72 -17.67 1.59
C PHE A 160 24.49 -16.79 1.28
N PHE A 161 24.50 -15.51 1.62
CA PHE A 161 23.37 -14.61 1.35
C PHE A 161 23.21 -14.33 -0.15
N ARG A 162 24.33 -14.24 -0.89
CA ARG A 162 24.27 -14.13 -2.36
C ARG A 162 23.68 -15.39 -3.01
N ASP A 163 24.08 -16.58 -2.52
CA ASP A 163 23.51 -17.85 -2.99
C ASP A 163 21.99 -17.94 -2.73
N VAL A 164 21.51 -17.37 -1.60
CA VAL A 164 20.07 -17.28 -1.28
C VAL A 164 19.34 -16.37 -2.27
N ALA A 165 19.94 -15.23 -2.60
CA ALA A 165 19.38 -14.30 -3.58
C ALA A 165 19.33 -14.90 -4.99
N ASP A 166 20.40 -15.57 -5.42
CA ASP A 166 20.45 -16.27 -6.70
C ASP A 166 19.40 -17.39 -6.76
N ALA A 167 19.19 -18.09 -5.63
CA ALA A 167 18.14 -19.10 -5.54
C ALA A 167 16.73 -18.50 -5.71
N TRP A 168 16.49 -17.32 -5.15
CA TRP A 168 15.23 -16.58 -5.33
C TRP A 168 15.04 -16.13 -6.78
N LYS A 169 16.05 -15.47 -7.40
CA LYS A 169 16.00 -15.09 -8.82
C LYS A 169 15.66 -16.28 -9.70
N ALA A 170 16.37 -17.41 -9.53
CA ALA A 170 16.09 -18.61 -10.28
C ALA A 170 14.67 -19.17 -10.01
N ALA A 171 14.19 -19.12 -8.76
CA ALA A 171 12.86 -19.62 -8.43
C ALA A 171 11.75 -18.84 -9.14
N VAL A 172 11.82 -17.49 -9.17
CA VAL A 172 10.80 -16.67 -9.83
C VAL A 172 10.92 -16.71 -11.35
N ASP A 173 12.13 -16.88 -11.89
CA ASP A 173 12.31 -16.96 -13.34
C ASP A 173 11.84 -18.32 -13.88
N ASP A 174 12.28 -19.42 -13.27
CA ASP A 174 11.90 -20.78 -13.68
C ASP A 174 10.42 -21.08 -13.38
N GLY A 175 9.94 -20.68 -12.19
CA GLY A 175 8.60 -21.00 -11.71
C GLY A 175 7.53 -19.99 -12.15
N ALA A 176 7.88 -18.73 -12.39
CA ALA A 176 6.93 -17.65 -12.59
C ALA A 176 7.27 -16.72 -13.79
N ARG A 177 8.22 -17.09 -14.64
CA ARG A 177 8.55 -16.38 -15.89
C ARG A 177 8.89 -14.90 -15.66
N PHE A 178 9.65 -14.60 -14.61
CA PHE A 178 9.91 -13.25 -14.13
C PHE A 178 10.50 -12.34 -15.21
N THR A 179 11.60 -12.75 -15.85
CA THR A 179 12.28 -11.96 -16.89
C THR A 179 11.34 -11.63 -18.06
N GLU A 180 10.53 -12.60 -18.47
CA GLU A 180 9.58 -12.41 -19.57
C GLU A 180 8.44 -11.45 -19.19
N MET A 181 7.88 -11.58 -17.99
CA MET A 181 6.83 -10.69 -17.49
C MET A 181 7.33 -9.26 -17.36
N GLN A 182 8.50 -9.04 -16.76
CA GLN A 182 9.07 -7.70 -16.66
C GLN A 182 9.37 -7.09 -18.03
N GLY A 183 9.87 -7.88 -18.98
CA GLY A 183 10.06 -7.42 -20.36
C GLY A 183 8.75 -6.95 -21.01
N ALA A 184 7.65 -7.68 -20.81
CA ALA A 184 6.34 -7.29 -21.30
C ALA A 184 5.80 -6.02 -20.61
N ILE A 185 6.02 -5.87 -19.28
CA ILE A 185 5.63 -4.67 -18.53
C ILE A 185 6.40 -3.44 -19.02
N ARG A 186 7.73 -3.53 -19.20
CA ARG A 186 8.55 -2.43 -19.75
C ARG A 186 8.10 -2.01 -21.13
N ALA A 187 7.75 -2.99 -21.98
CA ALA A 187 7.22 -2.75 -23.33
C ALA A 187 5.75 -2.28 -23.33
N ARG A 188 5.08 -2.24 -22.18
CA ARG A 188 3.62 -2.02 -22.05
C ARG A 188 2.80 -2.93 -22.98
N ASP A 189 3.29 -4.16 -23.20
CA ASP A 189 2.59 -5.17 -24.01
C ASP A 189 1.51 -5.86 -23.17
N THR A 190 0.36 -5.20 -23.05
CA THR A 190 -0.78 -5.66 -22.26
C THR A 190 -1.27 -7.06 -22.67
N LYS A 191 -1.19 -7.39 -23.96
CA LYS A 191 -1.58 -8.72 -24.45
C LYS A 191 -0.62 -9.80 -23.95
N ARG A 192 0.70 -9.51 -23.99
CA ARG A 192 1.71 -10.45 -23.51
C ARG A 192 1.63 -10.62 -22.00
N ILE A 193 1.47 -9.52 -21.24
CA ILE A 193 1.24 -9.55 -19.80
C ILE A 193 0.06 -10.48 -19.47
N LYS A 194 -1.11 -10.26 -20.10
CA LYS A 194 -2.30 -11.08 -19.88
C LYS A 194 -2.10 -12.53 -20.27
N GLN A 195 -1.42 -12.80 -21.38
CA GLN A 195 -1.13 -14.16 -21.80
C GLN A 195 -0.33 -14.92 -20.73
N ILE A 196 0.77 -14.34 -20.26
CA ILE A 196 1.62 -14.96 -19.23
C ILE A 196 0.82 -15.16 -17.95
N TRP A 197 0.13 -14.10 -17.49
CA TRP A 197 -0.57 -14.12 -16.21
C TRP A 197 -1.74 -15.12 -16.18
N ASN A 198 -2.52 -15.15 -17.24
CA ASN A 198 -3.67 -16.06 -17.33
C ASN A 198 -3.24 -17.55 -17.40
N GLU A 199 -2.01 -17.85 -17.82
CA GLU A 199 -1.44 -19.20 -17.75
C GLU A 199 -0.97 -19.54 -16.32
N LEU A 200 -0.46 -18.55 -15.56
CA LEU A 200 0.08 -18.75 -14.21
C LEU A 200 -1.02 -18.83 -13.13
N VAL A 201 -2.03 -17.97 -13.18
CA VAL A 201 -3.05 -17.87 -12.12
C VAL A 201 -3.71 -19.21 -11.79
N PRO A 202 -4.22 -20.02 -12.75
CA PRO A 202 -4.89 -21.27 -12.42
C PRO A 202 -4.00 -22.30 -11.71
N THR A 203 -2.69 -22.21 -11.93
CA THR A 203 -1.72 -23.14 -11.34
C THR A 203 -1.16 -22.67 -10.00
N MET A 204 -1.27 -21.38 -9.71
CA MET A 204 -0.63 -20.73 -8.55
C MET A 204 -1.61 -20.20 -7.51
N ASP A 205 -2.89 -20.03 -7.84
CA ASP A 205 -3.86 -19.45 -6.89
C ASP A 205 -3.94 -20.21 -5.56
N GLU A 206 -3.80 -21.53 -5.59
CA GLU A 206 -3.85 -22.38 -4.39
C GLU A 206 -2.49 -22.56 -3.69
N GLN A 207 -1.42 -21.91 -4.19
CA GLN A 207 -0.08 -22.02 -3.61
C GLN A 207 0.20 -20.91 -2.62
N THR A 208 0.73 -21.28 -1.44
CA THR A 208 1.35 -20.33 -0.53
C THR A 208 2.71 -19.87 -1.07
N PHE A 209 3.16 -18.71 -0.65
CA PHE A 209 4.54 -18.28 -0.92
C PHE A 209 5.56 -19.29 -0.38
N TYR A 210 5.36 -19.79 0.85
CA TYR A 210 6.19 -20.87 1.38
C TYR A 210 6.21 -22.11 0.46
N GLY A 211 5.05 -22.56 0.00
CA GLY A 211 4.93 -23.72 -0.89
C GLY A 211 5.70 -23.53 -2.20
N PHE A 212 5.62 -22.33 -2.79
CA PHE A 212 6.38 -21.99 -3.99
C PHE A 212 7.90 -22.10 -3.76
N ILE A 213 8.42 -21.47 -2.70
CA ILE A 213 9.83 -21.53 -2.32
C ILE A 213 10.27 -22.99 -2.09
N ALA A 214 9.51 -23.73 -1.28
CA ALA A 214 9.85 -25.11 -0.93
C ALA A 214 9.82 -26.07 -2.13
N ALA A 215 8.98 -25.78 -3.13
CA ALA A 215 8.87 -26.58 -4.35
C ALA A 215 9.94 -26.23 -5.40
N SER A 216 10.55 -25.04 -5.35
CA SER A 216 11.51 -24.61 -6.36
C SER A 216 12.79 -25.45 -6.34
N GLU A 217 13.32 -25.78 -7.51
CA GLU A 217 14.55 -26.60 -7.64
C GLU A 217 15.79 -25.84 -7.12
N SER A 218 15.82 -24.52 -7.27
CA SER A 218 16.91 -23.67 -6.77
C SER A 218 17.01 -23.71 -5.24
N PHE A 219 15.91 -23.57 -4.51
CA PHE A 219 15.91 -23.67 -3.06
C PHE A 219 16.03 -25.11 -2.54
N LYS A 220 15.59 -26.13 -3.28
CA LYS A 220 15.91 -27.51 -2.95
C LYS A 220 17.42 -27.77 -3.02
N LYS A 221 18.09 -27.22 -4.04
CA LYS A 221 19.55 -27.33 -4.21
C LYS A 221 20.31 -26.50 -3.15
N ALA A 222 19.86 -25.28 -2.84
CA ALA A 222 20.46 -24.41 -1.83
C ALA A 222 20.30 -24.97 -0.40
N GLY A 223 19.28 -25.78 -0.16
CA GLY A 223 19.06 -26.50 1.08
C GLY A 223 18.20 -25.76 2.10
N PHE A 224 17.96 -26.39 3.25
CA PHE A 224 17.07 -25.87 4.30
C PHE A 224 17.57 -24.56 4.88
N ALA A 225 18.88 -24.42 5.15
CA ALA A 225 19.44 -23.19 5.73
C ALA A 225 19.19 -21.95 4.84
N ALA A 226 19.25 -22.11 3.52
CA ALA A 226 18.94 -21.03 2.57
C ALA A 226 17.45 -20.63 2.63
N ARG A 227 16.54 -21.59 2.73
CA ARG A 227 15.10 -21.31 2.92
C ARG A 227 14.83 -20.60 4.24
N GLU A 228 15.47 -21.05 5.33
CA GLU A 228 15.35 -20.38 6.65
C GLU A 228 15.87 -18.95 6.59
N ALA A 229 17.05 -18.71 6.04
CA ALA A 229 17.59 -17.36 5.91
C ALA A 229 16.65 -16.46 5.10
N PHE A 230 16.15 -16.94 3.96
CA PHE A 230 15.20 -16.21 3.14
C PHE A 230 13.89 -15.95 3.89
N GLY A 231 13.35 -16.95 4.58
CA GLY A 231 12.10 -16.85 5.33
C GLY A 231 12.18 -15.98 6.57
N GLN A 232 13.35 -15.86 7.20
CA GLN A 232 13.51 -15.07 8.43
C GLN A 232 13.89 -13.62 8.18
N VAL A 233 14.65 -13.33 7.13
CA VAL A 233 15.14 -11.96 6.88
C VAL A 233 14.94 -11.49 5.43
N GLY A 234 14.45 -12.34 4.54
CA GLY A 234 14.41 -12.10 3.11
C GLY A 234 13.61 -10.88 2.68
N PHE A 235 12.46 -10.64 3.31
CA PHE A 235 11.64 -9.45 3.05
C PHE A 235 11.73 -8.39 4.16
N GLY A 236 12.52 -8.61 5.19
CA GLY A 236 12.91 -7.61 6.17
C GLY A 236 11.85 -7.16 7.18
N THR A 237 10.66 -7.74 7.20
CA THR A 237 9.57 -7.31 8.07
C THR A 237 8.98 -8.40 8.95
N GLY A 238 9.40 -9.64 8.78
CA GLY A 238 8.96 -10.75 9.61
C GLY A 238 9.51 -12.08 9.17
N GLY A 239 9.21 -13.13 9.92
CA GLY A 239 9.59 -14.49 9.65
C GLY A 239 8.61 -15.21 8.70
N TRP A 240 8.63 -16.53 8.73
CA TRP A 240 7.77 -17.40 7.93
C TRP A 240 6.27 -17.17 8.08
N ASP A 241 5.83 -16.58 9.17
CA ASP A 241 4.44 -16.30 9.54
C ASP A 241 3.96 -14.91 9.09
N THR A 242 4.72 -14.15 8.33
CA THR A 242 4.29 -12.88 7.74
C THR A 242 3.74 -13.02 6.34
N ASP A 243 4.61 -13.05 5.32
CA ASP A 243 4.21 -13.12 3.91
C ASP A 243 4.04 -14.56 3.42
N PHE A 244 4.67 -15.51 4.06
CA PHE A 244 4.80 -16.87 3.54
C PHE A 244 3.52 -17.71 3.57
N PRO A 245 2.54 -17.50 4.47
CA PRO A 245 1.23 -18.14 4.35
C PRO A 245 0.34 -17.51 3.27
N ASN A 246 0.66 -16.31 2.79
CA ASN A 246 -0.11 -15.64 1.76
C ASN A 246 0.06 -16.31 0.39
N SER A 247 -0.85 -16.00 -0.53
CA SER A 247 -0.76 -16.50 -1.91
C SER A 247 0.53 -16.02 -2.58
N ILE A 248 1.21 -16.91 -3.30
CA ILE A 248 2.36 -16.54 -4.13
C ILE A 248 2.00 -15.44 -5.15
N LEU A 249 0.75 -15.38 -5.60
CA LEU A 249 0.31 -14.36 -6.55
C LEU A 249 0.45 -12.93 -6.00
N GLU A 250 0.30 -12.74 -4.68
CA GLU A 250 0.51 -11.43 -4.04
C GLU A 250 1.98 -10.99 -4.18
N ILE A 251 2.90 -11.91 -3.99
CA ILE A 251 4.34 -11.65 -4.09
C ILE A 251 4.77 -11.43 -5.54
N LEU A 252 4.25 -12.22 -6.48
CA LEU A 252 4.56 -12.06 -7.90
C LEU A 252 4.13 -10.69 -8.43
N ARG A 253 2.96 -10.18 -8.02
CA ARG A 253 2.53 -8.82 -8.38
C ARG A 253 3.53 -7.77 -7.93
N VAL A 254 4.06 -7.90 -6.73
CA VAL A 254 5.05 -6.97 -6.16
C VAL A 254 6.35 -7.00 -6.96
N VAL A 255 6.94 -8.19 -7.16
CA VAL A 255 8.25 -8.28 -7.82
C VAL A 255 8.20 -8.00 -9.32
N TYR A 256 7.10 -8.33 -10.01
CA TYR A 256 6.96 -8.02 -11.44
C TYR A 256 6.89 -6.52 -11.71
N THR A 257 6.36 -5.75 -10.78
CA THR A 257 6.11 -4.32 -10.93
C THR A 257 7.12 -3.43 -10.20
N ASP A 258 8.24 -4.01 -9.75
CA ASP A 258 9.27 -3.33 -8.95
C ASP A 258 8.66 -2.55 -7.75
N ALA A 259 7.56 -3.08 -7.18
CA ALA A 259 6.93 -2.46 -6.01
C ALA A 259 7.78 -2.64 -4.74
N ASP A 260 8.76 -3.51 -4.76
CA ASP A 260 9.72 -3.77 -3.68
C ASP A 260 11.06 -3.05 -3.88
N ASP A 261 11.22 -2.24 -4.95
CA ASP A 261 12.47 -1.56 -5.30
C ASP A 261 12.31 -0.02 -5.34
N GLN A 262 13.41 0.69 -5.22
CA GLN A 262 13.55 2.15 -5.40
C GLN A 262 12.46 2.98 -4.70
N HIS A 263 12.32 2.79 -3.40
CA HIS A 263 11.35 3.52 -2.61
C HIS A 263 11.76 4.97 -2.35
N ARG A 264 10.74 5.83 -2.24
CA ARG A 264 10.89 7.21 -1.79
C ARG A 264 9.92 7.49 -0.64
N ARG A 265 10.26 8.46 0.22
CA ARG A 265 9.37 9.00 1.25
C ARG A 265 8.95 10.44 0.92
N ILE A 266 7.78 10.86 1.39
CA ILE A 266 7.33 12.26 1.31
C ILE A 266 7.96 13.03 2.47
N LEU A 267 8.62 14.15 2.16
CA LEU A 267 9.26 14.98 3.19
C LEU A 267 8.22 15.59 4.14
N GLY A 268 8.42 15.35 5.43
CA GLY A 268 7.53 15.77 6.51
C GLY A 268 6.28 14.91 6.68
N GLY A 269 6.29 13.70 6.09
CA GLY A 269 5.35 12.63 6.33
C GLY A 269 4.31 12.39 5.24
N ALA A 270 3.88 11.14 5.14
CA ALA A 270 2.97 10.66 4.11
C ALA A 270 1.56 11.28 4.16
N GLN A 271 1.11 11.71 5.34
CA GLN A 271 -0.20 12.33 5.52
C GLN A 271 -0.36 13.67 4.80
N LYS A 272 0.76 14.31 4.42
CA LYS A 272 0.71 15.55 3.62
C LYS A 272 -0.02 15.38 2.29
N LEU A 273 0.03 14.19 1.67
CA LEU A 273 -0.65 13.96 0.40
C LEU A 273 -2.18 14.04 0.53
N PRO A 274 -2.85 13.28 1.41
CA PRO A 274 -4.29 13.43 1.61
C PRO A 274 -4.69 14.83 2.12
N GLU A 275 -3.90 15.49 2.98
CA GLU A 275 -4.15 16.85 3.44
C GLU A 275 -4.06 17.88 2.31
N ALA A 276 -3.09 17.71 1.41
CA ALA A 276 -2.97 18.54 0.22
C ALA A 276 -4.16 18.35 -0.72
N LEU A 277 -4.56 17.10 -1.01
CA LEU A 277 -5.77 16.82 -1.82
C LEU A 277 -7.03 17.46 -1.26
N TRP A 278 -7.17 17.49 0.08
CA TRP A 278 -8.31 18.14 0.74
C TRP A 278 -8.35 19.65 0.53
N SER A 279 -7.20 20.31 0.52
CA SER A 279 -7.08 21.78 0.50
C SER A 279 -6.67 22.36 -0.86
N HIS A 280 -6.26 21.53 -1.82
CA HIS A 280 -5.79 21.99 -3.13
C HIS A 280 -6.94 22.34 -4.07
N ALA A 281 -6.82 23.47 -4.76
CA ALA A 281 -7.74 23.89 -5.82
C ALA A 281 -7.21 23.46 -7.19
N PRO A 282 -7.89 22.54 -7.91
CA PRO A 282 -7.46 22.14 -9.25
C PRO A 282 -7.50 23.31 -10.22
N GLU A 283 -6.59 23.31 -11.21
CA GLU A 283 -6.55 24.32 -12.25
C GLU A 283 -7.80 24.33 -13.14
N LYS A 284 -8.38 23.14 -13.37
CA LYS A 284 -9.55 22.96 -14.24
C LYS A 284 -10.69 22.34 -13.44
N LEU A 285 -11.83 23.00 -13.51
CA LEU A 285 -13.09 22.57 -12.90
C LEU A 285 -14.22 22.73 -13.94
N ALA A 286 -15.02 21.69 -14.14
CA ALA A 286 -16.09 21.73 -15.13
C ALA A 286 -17.23 22.68 -14.77
N HIS A 287 -17.55 22.84 -13.48
CA HIS A 287 -18.74 23.56 -12.97
C HIS A 287 -18.41 24.59 -11.90
N TRP A 288 -17.52 24.22 -10.99
CA TRP A 288 -17.23 25.02 -9.80
C TRP A 288 -16.40 26.27 -10.13
N PRO A 289 -16.55 27.37 -9.37
CA PRO A 289 -15.67 28.52 -9.50
C PRO A 289 -14.19 28.17 -9.29
N ALA A 290 -13.31 28.89 -9.98
CA ALA A 290 -11.88 28.75 -9.74
C ALA A 290 -11.53 28.96 -8.25
N GLY A 291 -10.64 28.13 -7.73
CA GLY A 291 -10.26 28.14 -6.31
C GLY A 291 -11.14 27.25 -5.41
N THR A 292 -12.15 26.54 -5.96
CA THR A 292 -12.92 25.57 -5.20
C THR A 292 -12.03 24.39 -4.79
N THR A 293 -12.12 23.98 -3.53
CA THR A 293 -11.40 22.85 -2.93
C THR A 293 -12.39 21.89 -2.29
N LEU A 294 -11.96 20.65 -1.99
CA LEU A 294 -12.79 19.74 -1.19
C LEU A 294 -13.12 20.37 0.17
N ALA A 295 -12.15 21.01 0.83
CA ALA A 295 -12.38 21.73 2.09
C ALA A 295 -13.47 22.79 1.96
N SER A 296 -13.48 23.60 0.89
CA SER A 296 -14.47 24.64 0.69
C SER A 296 -15.89 24.10 0.42
N LEU A 297 -16.01 22.93 -0.22
CA LEU A 297 -17.30 22.26 -0.43
C LEU A 297 -17.87 21.63 0.86
N HIS A 298 -17.05 21.50 1.91
CA HIS A 298 -17.40 20.84 3.18
C HIS A 298 -17.34 21.78 4.38
N ASP A 299 -17.30 23.10 4.17
CA ASP A 299 -17.16 24.09 5.26
C ASP A 299 -15.93 23.82 6.16
N GLY A 300 -14.86 23.26 5.58
CA GLY A 300 -13.58 23.00 6.23
C GLY A 300 -13.37 21.57 6.78
N ALA A 301 -14.43 20.77 6.99
CA ALA A 301 -14.31 19.44 7.58
C ALA A 301 -15.21 18.38 6.88
N PRO A 302 -14.79 17.11 6.80
CA PRO A 302 -15.66 16.03 6.33
C PRO A 302 -16.92 15.90 7.17
N ARG A 303 -17.94 15.24 6.62
CA ARG A 303 -19.15 14.82 7.34
C ARG A 303 -18.79 13.74 8.37
N GLY A 304 -19.71 13.52 9.31
CA GLY A 304 -19.53 12.52 10.36
C GLY A 304 -19.50 11.07 9.86
N ALA A 305 -18.99 10.18 10.72
CA ALA A 305 -18.89 8.75 10.46
C ALA A 305 -20.23 8.15 10.01
N VAL A 306 -20.19 7.31 9.00
CA VAL A 306 -21.35 6.55 8.52
C VAL A 306 -21.64 5.39 9.47
N ALA A 307 -22.90 5.25 9.87
CA ALA A 307 -23.40 4.17 10.70
C ALA A 307 -24.27 3.15 9.92
N ALA A 308 -24.96 3.61 8.86
CA ALA A 308 -25.75 2.72 8.01
C ALA A 308 -25.82 3.19 6.56
N ILE A 309 -25.94 2.21 5.65
CA ILE A 309 -26.17 2.40 4.22
C ILE A 309 -27.36 1.53 3.81
N ARG A 310 -28.37 2.10 3.16
CA ARG A 310 -29.56 1.40 2.72
C ARG A 310 -30.05 1.90 1.36
N ARG A 311 -30.89 1.13 0.70
CA ARG A 311 -31.65 1.60 -0.47
C ARG A 311 -32.84 2.42 0.01
N HIS A 312 -32.98 3.65 -0.49
CA HIS A 312 -34.13 4.51 -0.26
C HIS A 312 -35.28 4.15 -1.24
N GLU A 313 -36.50 4.50 -0.89
CA GLU A 313 -37.68 4.25 -1.75
C GLU A 313 -37.60 4.93 -3.13
N SER A 314 -36.84 6.03 -3.25
CA SER A 314 -36.58 6.69 -4.55
C SER A 314 -35.67 5.89 -5.48
N GLY A 315 -35.02 4.83 -5.00
CA GLY A 315 -33.97 4.11 -5.73
C GLY A 315 -32.55 4.61 -5.41
N ASP A 316 -32.41 5.75 -4.74
CA ASP A 316 -31.11 6.29 -4.28
C ASP A 316 -30.55 5.53 -3.06
N LEU A 317 -29.36 5.87 -2.64
CA LEU A 317 -28.70 5.31 -1.45
C LEU A 317 -28.87 6.26 -0.26
N GLU A 318 -29.50 5.80 0.82
CA GLU A 318 -29.58 6.51 2.09
C GLU A 318 -28.35 6.23 2.94
N VAL A 319 -27.63 7.26 3.32
CA VAL A 319 -26.55 7.21 4.32
C VAL A 319 -27.08 7.77 5.63
N THR A 320 -26.88 7.03 6.72
CA THR A 320 -27.15 7.49 8.09
C THR A 320 -25.82 7.69 8.81
N GLU A 321 -25.55 8.92 9.24
CA GLU A 321 -24.38 9.23 10.08
C GLU A 321 -24.56 8.69 11.52
N ARG A 322 -23.46 8.49 12.24
CA ARG A 322 -23.45 7.96 13.63
C ARG A 322 -24.37 8.78 14.57
N TRP A 323 -24.55 10.05 14.32
CA TRP A 323 -25.40 10.93 15.13
C TRP A 323 -26.84 11.04 14.60
N GLY A 324 -27.23 10.17 13.67
CA GLY A 324 -28.60 10.03 13.17
C GLY A 324 -28.98 10.97 12.02
N ARG A 325 -28.07 11.81 11.52
CA ARG A 325 -28.31 12.59 10.30
C ARG A 325 -28.43 11.64 9.12
N LYS A 326 -29.42 11.88 8.26
CA LYS A 326 -29.69 11.11 7.06
C LYS A 326 -29.58 11.99 5.81
N ALA A 327 -29.07 11.41 4.75
CA ALA A 327 -29.06 12.01 3.42
C ALA A 327 -29.14 10.90 2.35
N THR A 328 -29.69 11.24 1.19
CA THR A 328 -29.81 10.33 0.04
C THR A 328 -28.92 10.82 -1.11
N TYR A 329 -28.34 9.86 -1.82
CA TYR A 329 -27.40 10.10 -2.91
C TYR A 329 -27.66 9.16 -4.07
N PRO A 330 -27.62 9.62 -5.34
CA PRO A 330 -27.79 8.73 -6.49
C PRO A 330 -26.62 7.73 -6.63
N ALA A 331 -25.44 8.10 -6.10
CA ALA A 331 -24.27 7.22 -6.10
C ALA A 331 -23.47 7.36 -4.79
N LEU A 332 -22.82 6.28 -4.38
CA LEU A 332 -22.02 6.19 -3.18
C LEU A 332 -20.75 5.39 -3.45
N VAL A 333 -19.59 5.86 -2.98
CA VAL A 333 -18.32 5.14 -3.02
C VAL A 333 -17.87 4.83 -1.60
N THR A 334 -17.69 3.55 -1.27
CA THR A 334 -17.06 3.13 -0.01
C THR A 334 -15.57 2.95 -0.23
N THR A 335 -14.76 3.58 0.59
CA THR A 335 -13.29 3.51 0.52
C THR A 335 -12.66 3.07 1.84
N CYS A 336 -13.50 2.72 2.81
CA CYS A 336 -13.09 2.05 4.03
C CYS A 336 -12.82 0.57 3.78
N GLN A 337 -12.05 -0.07 4.64
CA GLN A 337 -11.82 -1.52 4.54
C GLN A 337 -13.14 -2.28 4.46
N SER A 338 -13.20 -3.27 3.56
CA SER A 338 -14.43 -3.98 3.22
C SER A 338 -15.09 -4.67 4.42
N TRP A 339 -14.32 -5.16 5.40
CA TRP A 339 -14.88 -5.72 6.65
C TRP A 339 -15.76 -4.74 7.44
N LEU A 340 -15.54 -3.43 7.30
CA LEU A 340 -16.35 -2.44 8.00
C LEU A 340 -17.79 -2.43 7.51
N LEU A 341 -18.05 -2.84 6.26
CA LEU A 341 -19.39 -2.96 5.69
C LEU A 341 -20.24 -4.04 6.35
N SER A 342 -19.62 -5.06 6.96
CA SER A 342 -20.30 -6.14 7.69
C SER A 342 -20.18 -6.03 9.21
N THR A 343 -19.28 -5.17 9.73
CA THR A 343 -18.97 -5.14 11.17
C THR A 343 -19.29 -3.82 11.86
N ARG A 344 -19.12 -2.67 11.18
CA ARG A 344 -19.26 -1.34 11.78
C ARG A 344 -20.34 -0.48 11.14
N ILE A 345 -20.61 -0.71 9.85
CA ILE A 345 -21.63 -0.02 9.08
C ILE A 345 -22.78 -1.00 8.88
N THR A 346 -23.97 -0.65 9.35
CA THR A 346 -25.18 -1.46 9.07
C THR A 346 -25.53 -1.32 7.60
N THR A 347 -24.98 -2.21 6.78
CA THR A 347 -25.20 -2.21 5.33
C THR A 347 -26.36 -3.14 5.00
N GLU A 348 -27.34 -2.65 4.22
CA GLU A 348 -28.48 -3.44 3.78
C GLU A 348 -28.02 -4.61 2.91
N GLU A 349 -28.42 -5.84 3.27
CA GLU A 349 -27.94 -7.07 2.63
C GLU A 349 -28.23 -7.09 1.12
N ALA A 350 -29.37 -6.56 0.68
CA ALA A 350 -29.78 -6.54 -0.72
C ALA A 350 -28.92 -5.65 -1.63
N LEU A 351 -28.05 -4.79 -1.07
CA LEU A 351 -27.14 -3.93 -1.85
C LEU A 351 -26.06 -4.73 -2.58
N PHE A 352 -25.75 -5.92 -2.08
CA PHE A 352 -24.75 -6.80 -2.68
C PHE A 352 -25.30 -8.21 -2.87
N SER A 353 -24.81 -8.92 -3.88
CA SER A 353 -25.11 -10.34 -4.03
C SER A 353 -24.48 -11.17 -2.90
N PRO A 354 -25.01 -12.38 -2.61
CA PRO A 354 -24.38 -13.30 -1.65
C PRO A 354 -22.90 -13.60 -1.97
N GLN A 355 -22.56 -13.66 -3.26
CA GLN A 355 -21.18 -13.89 -3.70
C GLN A 355 -20.29 -12.67 -3.44
N MET A 356 -20.85 -11.45 -3.54
CA MET A 356 -20.12 -10.23 -3.19
C MET A 356 -19.91 -10.12 -1.67
N TRP A 357 -20.95 -10.43 -0.87
CA TRP A 357 -20.81 -10.50 0.59
C TRP A 357 -19.72 -11.49 1.01
N MET A 358 -19.71 -12.66 0.37
CA MET A 358 -18.63 -13.64 0.60
C MET A 358 -17.25 -13.06 0.28
N ALA A 359 -17.12 -12.30 -0.80
CA ALA A 359 -15.83 -11.67 -1.15
C ALA A 359 -15.42 -10.60 -0.12
N ILE A 360 -16.36 -9.76 0.33
CA ILE A 360 -16.15 -8.76 1.38
C ILE A 360 -15.66 -9.43 2.68
N GLU A 361 -16.32 -10.49 3.12
CA GLU A 361 -16.04 -11.15 4.39
C GLU A 361 -14.79 -12.04 4.35
N ARG A 362 -14.40 -12.52 3.16
CA ARG A 362 -13.24 -13.39 2.97
C ARG A 362 -11.94 -12.64 2.62
N SER A 363 -11.98 -11.34 2.44
CA SER A 363 -10.77 -10.55 2.33
C SER A 363 -9.87 -10.81 3.53
N HIS A 364 -8.57 -10.96 3.29
CA HIS A 364 -7.59 -11.19 4.35
C HIS A 364 -6.72 -9.95 4.57
N TYR A 365 -6.74 -9.43 5.81
CA TYR A 365 -5.93 -8.29 6.20
C TYR A 365 -4.76 -8.72 7.08
N MET A 366 -3.58 -8.21 6.73
CA MET A 366 -2.38 -8.36 7.54
C MET A 366 -2.48 -7.48 8.79
N SER A 367 -2.11 -8.03 9.94
CA SER A 367 -1.77 -7.23 11.12
C SER A 367 -0.43 -6.52 10.90
N SER A 368 -0.25 -5.35 11.48
CA SER A 368 1.05 -4.66 11.45
C SER A 368 1.22 -3.74 12.65
N SER A 369 2.41 -3.81 13.23
CA SER A 369 2.82 -2.94 14.34
C SER A 369 4.11 -2.21 14.02
N LYS A 370 4.18 -0.96 14.43
CA LYS A 370 5.38 -0.13 14.40
C LYS A 370 5.58 0.55 15.75
N THR A 371 6.84 0.68 16.18
CA THR A 371 7.22 1.43 17.37
C THR A 371 8.40 2.32 17.06
N PHE A 372 8.19 3.61 17.24
CA PHE A 372 9.19 4.65 16.97
C PHE A 372 9.65 5.31 18.26
N VAL A 373 10.95 5.62 18.32
CA VAL A 373 11.53 6.52 19.32
C VAL A 373 12.27 7.64 18.62
N MET A 374 12.25 8.83 19.21
CA MET A 374 13.09 9.94 18.81
C MET A 374 14.37 9.92 19.61
N VAL A 375 15.50 10.19 18.96
CA VAL A 375 16.81 10.31 19.58
C VAL A 375 17.38 11.71 19.38
N ASP A 376 18.30 12.12 20.25
CA ASP A 376 18.89 13.46 20.26
C ASP A 376 19.64 13.80 18.97
N ARG A 377 20.24 12.82 18.32
CA ARG A 377 20.96 12.93 17.04
C ARG A 377 21.09 11.54 16.37
N PRO A 378 21.47 11.47 15.10
CA PRO A 378 21.72 10.19 14.41
C PRO A 378 23.06 9.58 14.85
N PHE A 379 23.17 9.18 16.15
CA PHE A 379 24.39 8.64 16.76
C PHE A 379 24.91 7.38 16.07
N TRP A 380 24.05 6.65 15.38
CA TRP A 380 24.42 5.44 14.62
C TRP A 380 25.46 5.69 13.52
N LYS A 381 25.60 6.96 13.06
CA LYS A 381 26.61 7.38 12.09
C LYS A 381 27.99 7.62 12.71
N ASP A 382 28.11 7.55 14.04
CA ASP A 382 29.42 7.57 14.71
C ASP A 382 30.21 6.33 14.31
N VAL A 383 31.50 6.48 14.13
CA VAL A 383 32.39 5.38 13.73
C VAL A 383 33.06 4.77 14.96
N ASP A 384 32.89 3.48 15.13
CA ASP A 384 33.61 2.71 16.12
C ASP A 384 35.12 2.70 15.76
N PRO A 385 35.99 3.26 16.59
CA PRO A 385 37.42 3.37 16.29
C PRO A 385 38.13 2.02 16.22
N ALA A 386 37.58 0.97 16.81
CA ALA A 386 38.18 -0.37 16.81
C ALA A 386 37.91 -1.13 15.50
N THR A 387 36.74 -0.93 14.92
CA THR A 387 36.27 -1.67 13.73
C THR A 387 36.23 -0.82 12.47
N GLY A 388 36.18 0.51 12.60
CA GLY A 388 35.94 1.45 11.48
C GLY A 388 34.54 1.35 10.89
N ARG A 389 33.58 0.74 11.61
CA ARG A 389 32.19 0.58 11.22
C ARG A 389 31.30 1.58 11.92
N ASP A 390 30.10 1.81 11.38
CA ASP A 390 29.06 2.56 12.08
C ASP A 390 28.71 1.85 13.39
N VAL A 391 28.47 2.60 14.46
CA VAL A 391 28.19 2.01 15.78
C VAL A 391 26.88 1.25 15.82
N MET A 392 25.92 1.63 14.97
CA MET A 392 24.67 0.92 14.73
C MET A 392 24.30 1.02 13.26
N SER A 393 23.63 0.03 12.74
CA SER A 393 23.21 -0.06 11.33
C SER A 393 21.70 -0.30 11.23
N MET A 394 21.12 -0.06 10.05
CA MET A 394 19.85 -0.66 9.73
C MET A 394 19.93 -2.16 10.01
N THR A 395 18.95 -2.71 10.69
CA THR A 395 19.05 -4.07 11.21
C THR A 395 17.89 -4.94 10.72
N LEU A 396 18.23 -6.10 10.18
CA LEU A 396 17.32 -7.21 9.92
C LEU A 396 17.70 -8.37 10.83
N THR A 397 16.72 -8.96 11.50
CA THR A 397 16.98 -10.02 12.49
C THR A 397 15.81 -11.00 12.57
N ASP A 398 16.09 -12.23 12.96
CA ASP A 398 15.08 -13.23 13.33
C ASP A 398 14.54 -13.05 14.76
N ARG A 399 15.02 -12.01 15.48
CA ARG A 399 14.51 -11.63 16.81
C ARG A 399 13.18 -10.88 16.71
N LEU A 400 12.60 -10.56 17.86
CA LEU A 400 11.28 -9.90 18.00
C LEU A 400 11.15 -8.59 17.20
N ASN A 401 12.22 -7.82 17.04
CA ASN A 401 12.20 -6.54 16.31
C ASN A 401 11.96 -6.71 14.81
N ARG A 402 12.40 -7.79 14.21
CA ARG A 402 12.43 -8.09 12.79
C ARG A 402 13.22 -7.08 11.97
N ALA A 403 12.69 -5.87 11.79
CA ALA A 403 13.38 -4.79 11.09
C ALA A 403 13.45 -3.53 11.96
N THR A 404 14.66 -2.96 12.07
CA THR A 404 14.91 -1.67 12.71
C THR A 404 15.42 -0.70 11.66
N TYR A 405 14.71 0.43 11.47
CA TYR A 405 15.05 1.46 10.48
C TYR A 405 15.60 2.71 11.16
N LEU A 406 16.57 3.33 10.53
CA LEU A 406 17.24 4.54 11.02
C LEU A 406 16.94 5.70 10.07
N LEU A 407 16.27 6.73 10.57
CA LEU A 407 15.75 7.84 9.78
C LEU A 407 16.29 9.16 10.35
N ASP A 408 16.93 9.97 9.52
CA ASP A 408 17.44 11.28 9.92
C ASP A 408 17.30 12.34 8.83
N ASP A 409 17.30 13.61 9.25
CA ASP A 409 17.28 14.80 8.40
C ASP A 409 18.57 15.64 8.61
N GLY A 410 19.67 14.99 8.93
CA GLY A 410 20.99 15.61 9.09
C GLY A 410 21.63 15.37 10.47
N PRO A 411 22.96 15.60 10.57
CA PRO A 411 23.77 15.14 11.72
C PRO A 411 23.48 15.86 13.03
N ASP A 412 23.03 17.11 12.98
CA ASP A 412 22.84 17.98 14.15
C ASP A 412 21.37 18.14 14.55
N ARG A 413 20.50 17.27 14.06
CA ARG A 413 19.07 17.29 14.35
C ARG A 413 18.65 16.03 15.11
N PRO A 414 17.57 16.11 15.91
CA PRO A 414 16.91 14.91 16.40
C PRO A 414 16.56 13.98 15.25
N ALA A 415 16.65 12.68 15.49
CA ALA A 415 16.44 11.66 14.50
C ALA A 415 15.48 10.58 15.01
N VAL A 416 15.07 9.66 14.17
CA VAL A 416 14.06 8.67 14.49
C VAL A 416 14.59 7.25 14.29
N ILE A 417 14.38 6.40 15.28
CA ILE A 417 14.57 4.96 15.15
C ILE A 417 13.18 4.32 15.12
N LEU A 418 12.84 3.65 14.02
CA LEU A 418 11.78 2.66 14.01
C LEU A 418 12.35 1.38 14.61
N LEU A 419 12.12 1.17 15.90
CA LEU A 419 12.70 0.07 16.66
C LEU A 419 12.21 -1.30 16.18
N SER A 420 10.96 -1.36 15.72
CA SER A 420 10.36 -2.60 15.23
C SER A 420 9.30 -2.29 14.19
N TYR A 421 9.35 -3.03 13.09
CA TYR A 421 8.29 -3.11 12.08
C TYR A 421 7.98 -4.59 11.85
N THR A 422 6.77 -4.98 12.22
CA THR A 422 6.34 -6.39 12.22
C THR A 422 4.96 -6.56 11.60
N TRP A 423 4.70 -7.77 11.08
CA TRP A 423 3.45 -8.16 10.45
C TRP A 423 2.89 -9.44 11.07
N ASN A 424 1.60 -9.71 10.83
CA ASN A 424 0.87 -10.93 11.25
C ASN A 424 1.20 -11.34 12.70
N ASP A 425 1.56 -12.59 12.95
CA ASP A 425 1.81 -13.12 14.29
C ASP A 425 2.91 -12.37 15.04
N ASP A 426 3.91 -11.83 14.33
CA ASP A 426 4.94 -11.00 14.95
C ASP A 426 4.37 -9.66 15.42
N ALA A 427 3.40 -9.07 14.70
CA ALA A 427 2.70 -7.86 15.14
C ALA A 427 1.77 -8.12 16.32
N LEU A 428 1.10 -9.28 16.36
CA LEU A 428 0.16 -9.64 17.44
C LEU A 428 0.85 -9.78 18.80
N LYS A 429 2.14 -10.12 18.84
CA LYS A 429 2.93 -10.23 20.08
C LYS A 429 2.98 -8.92 20.88
N TRP A 430 2.81 -7.78 20.21
CA TRP A 430 2.86 -6.45 20.81
C TRP A 430 1.54 -5.95 21.39
N LEU A 431 0.40 -6.57 21.04
CA LEU A 431 -0.94 -6.05 21.36
C LEU A 431 -1.22 -5.92 22.86
N ALA A 432 -0.66 -6.82 23.66
CA ALA A 432 -0.89 -6.85 25.12
C ALA A 432 0.02 -5.88 25.90
N LEU A 433 0.98 -5.23 25.21
CA LEU A 433 2.02 -4.41 25.83
C LEU A 433 1.74 -2.92 25.57
N ASP A 434 2.00 -2.10 26.60
CA ASP A 434 2.01 -0.65 26.40
C ASP A 434 3.27 -0.16 25.66
N ALA A 435 3.35 1.13 25.39
CA ALA A 435 4.43 1.69 24.59
C ALA A 435 5.82 1.55 25.27
N ASP A 436 5.87 1.73 26.59
CA ASP A 436 7.12 1.66 27.35
C ASP A 436 7.62 0.21 27.46
N GLU A 437 6.69 -0.74 27.72
CA GLU A 437 7.00 -2.18 27.73
C GLU A 437 7.52 -2.66 26.36
N ARG A 438 6.93 -2.18 25.26
CA ARG A 438 7.41 -2.49 23.89
C ARG A 438 8.83 -1.99 23.69
N VAL A 439 9.11 -0.73 24.04
CA VAL A 439 10.43 -0.13 23.89
C VAL A 439 11.47 -0.88 24.71
N GLU A 440 11.17 -1.22 25.98
CA GLU A 440 12.08 -1.97 26.85
C GLU A 440 12.48 -3.32 26.22
N LEU A 441 11.51 -4.10 25.74
CA LEU A 441 11.76 -5.39 25.09
C LEU A 441 12.54 -5.25 23.77
N MET A 442 12.21 -4.24 22.97
CA MET A 442 12.90 -3.97 21.71
C MET A 442 14.36 -3.56 21.94
N LEU A 443 14.63 -2.71 22.91
CA LEU A 443 15.99 -2.31 23.31
C LEU A 443 16.77 -3.50 23.87
N HIS A 444 16.14 -4.34 24.70
CA HIS A 444 16.77 -5.58 25.18
C HIS A 444 17.17 -6.50 24.03
N SER A 445 16.33 -6.64 23.03
CA SER A 445 16.62 -7.42 21.82
C SER A 445 17.79 -6.83 21.03
N LEU A 446 17.80 -5.51 20.80
CA LEU A 446 18.90 -4.81 20.11
C LEU A 446 20.22 -4.85 20.88
N ALA A 447 20.19 -4.85 22.21
CA ALA A 447 21.40 -4.99 23.02
C ALA A 447 22.11 -6.35 22.85
N GLN A 448 21.43 -7.37 22.35
CA GLN A 448 22.07 -8.64 21.98
C GLN A 448 22.87 -8.54 20.66
N ILE A 449 22.53 -7.56 19.83
CA ILE A 449 23.20 -7.30 18.53
C ILE A 449 24.27 -6.22 18.71
N TYR A 450 23.98 -5.22 19.53
CA TYR A 450 24.81 -4.04 19.78
C TYR A 450 25.13 -3.90 21.27
N PRO A 451 25.91 -4.81 21.88
CA PRO A 451 26.13 -4.84 23.34
C PRO A 451 26.88 -3.62 23.90
N ASP A 452 27.63 -2.91 23.06
CA ASP A 452 28.42 -1.75 23.42
C ASP A 452 27.73 -0.42 23.12
N VAL A 453 26.47 -0.44 22.64
CA VAL A 453 25.70 0.76 22.25
C VAL A 453 24.57 1.02 23.25
N ASP A 454 24.64 2.13 23.95
CA ASP A 454 23.58 2.58 24.88
C ASP A 454 22.52 3.40 24.12
N ILE A 455 21.66 2.70 23.35
CA ILE A 455 20.58 3.34 22.58
C ILE A 455 19.65 4.12 23.51
N ALA A 456 19.39 3.61 24.72
CA ALA A 456 18.45 4.22 25.66
C ALA A 456 18.88 5.63 26.10
N SER A 457 20.17 5.88 26.26
CA SER A 457 20.68 7.20 26.64
C SER A 457 20.46 8.30 25.60
N HIS A 458 20.22 7.94 24.36
CA HIS A 458 19.92 8.86 23.24
C HIS A 458 18.43 9.16 23.08
N ILE A 459 17.55 8.35 23.68
CA ILE A 459 16.10 8.51 23.51
C ILE A 459 15.62 9.78 24.21
N ILE A 460 14.87 10.60 23.48
CA ILE A 460 14.24 11.83 23.98
C ILE A 460 12.73 11.82 23.68
N GLY A 461 11.94 12.27 24.65
CA GLY A 461 10.48 12.31 24.52
C GLY A 461 9.80 10.95 24.69
N GLN A 462 8.55 10.88 24.30
CA GLN A 462 7.73 9.66 24.42
C GLN A 462 7.76 8.86 23.11
N PRO A 463 7.71 7.52 23.18
CA PRO A 463 7.61 6.69 21.99
C PRO A 463 6.26 6.88 21.29
N ILE A 464 6.24 6.62 19.99
CA ILE A 464 5.03 6.58 19.17
C ILE A 464 4.84 5.14 18.67
N THR A 465 3.66 4.56 18.89
CA THR A 465 3.38 3.17 18.51
C THR A 465 2.03 3.04 17.86
N VAL A 466 1.89 2.05 16.98
CA VAL A 466 0.64 1.66 16.34
C VAL A 466 0.53 0.15 16.22
N SER A 467 -0.68 -0.35 16.38
CA SER A 467 -1.11 -1.71 16.02
C SER A 467 -2.43 -1.57 15.26
N TRP A 468 -2.37 -1.69 13.93
CA TRP A 468 -3.49 -1.36 13.05
C TRP A 468 -4.71 -2.25 13.25
N GLU A 469 -4.51 -3.50 13.66
CA GLU A 469 -5.57 -4.47 13.96
C GLU A 469 -6.40 -4.11 15.19
N SER A 470 -5.87 -3.29 16.09
CA SER A 470 -6.59 -2.80 17.27
C SER A 470 -7.44 -1.56 17.00
N ASP A 471 -7.22 -0.86 15.88
CA ASP A 471 -8.01 0.31 15.51
C ASP A 471 -9.36 -0.10 14.92
N PRO A 472 -10.49 0.30 15.55
CA PRO A 472 -11.82 -0.10 15.12
C PRO A 472 -12.25 0.46 13.76
N ASN A 473 -11.54 1.44 13.21
CA ASN A 473 -11.80 2.01 11.89
C ASN A 473 -11.01 1.30 10.77
N PHE A 474 -10.06 0.41 11.13
CA PHE A 474 -9.21 -0.28 10.17
C PHE A 474 -9.25 -1.81 10.32
N MET A 475 -9.17 -2.37 11.56
CA MET A 475 -9.19 -3.81 11.84
C MET A 475 -8.08 -4.61 11.15
N GLY A 476 -7.01 -3.94 10.72
CA GLY A 476 -5.86 -4.51 10.01
C GLY A 476 -5.10 -3.44 9.24
N ALA A 477 -3.89 -3.75 8.80
CA ALA A 477 -3.00 -2.78 8.17
C ALA A 477 -3.24 -2.67 6.66
N PHE A 478 -3.21 -3.78 5.95
CA PHE A 478 -3.38 -3.85 4.49
C PHE A 478 -3.83 -5.26 4.09
N LYS A 479 -4.43 -5.37 2.89
CA LYS A 479 -4.84 -6.66 2.38
C LYS A 479 -3.66 -7.44 1.81
N ALA A 480 -3.61 -8.75 2.07
CA ALA A 480 -2.77 -9.70 1.36
C ALA A 480 -3.48 -11.05 1.29
N ASN A 481 -3.89 -11.46 0.09
CA ASN A 481 -4.72 -12.63 -0.10
C ASN A 481 -4.07 -13.93 0.37
N LEU A 482 -4.89 -14.84 0.88
CA LEU A 482 -4.53 -16.24 1.09
C LEU A 482 -4.69 -17.04 -0.22
N PRO A 483 -4.11 -18.26 -0.32
CA PRO A 483 -4.37 -19.17 -1.42
C PRO A 483 -5.87 -19.40 -1.65
N GLY A 484 -6.29 -19.47 -2.91
CA GLY A 484 -7.67 -19.65 -3.31
C GLY A 484 -8.55 -18.38 -3.23
N HIS A 485 -7.96 -17.21 -2.91
CA HIS A 485 -8.72 -15.96 -2.77
C HIS A 485 -8.81 -15.14 -4.07
N TYR A 486 -8.20 -15.57 -5.16
CA TYR A 486 -8.24 -14.85 -6.43
C TYR A 486 -9.67 -14.50 -6.87
N ARG A 487 -10.60 -15.46 -6.77
CA ARG A 487 -12.02 -15.29 -7.11
C ARG A 487 -12.74 -14.22 -6.29
N TYR A 488 -12.36 -14.04 -5.02
CA TYR A 488 -12.93 -13.00 -4.17
C TYR A 488 -12.41 -11.63 -4.58
N GLN A 489 -11.12 -11.54 -4.81
CA GLN A 489 -10.48 -10.31 -5.27
C GLN A 489 -10.99 -9.88 -6.63
N GLN A 490 -11.16 -10.81 -7.56
CA GLN A 490 -11.72 -10.53 -8.87
C GLN A 490 -13.11 -9.91 -8.78
N ARG A 491 -13.98 -10.41 -7.90
CA ARG A 491 -15.32 -9.85 -7.69
C ARG A 491 -15.28 -8.45 -7.09
N LEU A 492 -14.45 -8.24 -6.08
CA LEU A 492 -14.28 -6.92 -5.45
C LEU A 492 -13.76 -5.90 -6.47
N PHE A 493 -12.71 -6.25 -7.18
CA PHE A 493 -12.07 -5.34 -8.14
C PHE A 493 -13.01 -4.96 -9.29
N THR A 494 -13.74 -5.91 -9.87
CA THR A 494 -14.59 -5.67 -11.03
C THR A 494 -15.94 -5.00 -10.71
N HIS A 495 -16.26 -4.82 -9.43
CA HIS A 495 -17.54 -4.26 -8.98
C HIS A 495 -17.80 -2.82 -9.43
N PHE A 496 -16.79 -2.07 -9.84
CA PHE A 496 -16.96 -0.73 -10.39
C PHE A 496 -17.70 -0.70 -11.74
N ALA A 497 -17.67 -1.81 -12.50
CA ALA A 497 -18.44 -1.99 -13.75
C ALA A 497 -19.79 -2.63 -13.44
N GLN A 498 -20.85 -1.83 -13.41
CA GLN A 498 -22.16 -2.24 -12.86
C GLN A 498 -23.25 -2.46 -13.91
N ASP A 499 -22.94 -2.37 -15.20
CA ASP A 499 -23.94 -2.41 -16.28
C ASP A 499 -24.79 -3.70 -16.25
N GLU A 500 -24.20 -4.83 -15.81
CA GLU A 500 -24.88 -6.13 -15.75
C GLU A 500 -25.53 -6.43 -14.38
N LEU A 501 -25.30 -5.57 -13.37
CA LEU A 501 -25.90 -5.77 -12.04
C LEU A 501 -27.41 -5.48 -12.06
N PRO A 502 -28.20 -6.14 -11.21
CA PRO A 502 -29.60 -5.75 -10.97
C PRO A 502 -29.67 -4.29 -10.48
N GLU A 503 -30.73 -3.56 -10.87
CA GLU A 503 -30.90 -2.14 -10.55
C GLU A 503 -30.71 -1.83 -9.04
N HIS A 504 -31.28 -2.67 -8.17
CA HIS A 504 -31.19 -2.51 -6.72
C HIS A 504 -29.79 -2.74 -6.13
N GLN A 505 -28.81 -3.19 -6.92
CA GLN A 505 -27.41 -3.36 -6.54
C GLN A 505 -26.48 -2.30 -7.18
N ARG A 506 -27.03 -1.43 -8.04
CA ARG A 506 -26.23 -0.36 -8.69
C ARG A 506 -26.10 0.87 -7.83
N GLY A 507 -25.14 1.72 -8.15
CA GLY A 507 -24.91 3.01 -7.52
C GLY A 507 -24.03 2.96 -6.27
N ILE A 508 -23.68 1.76 -5.74
CA ILE A 508 -22.71 1.59 -4.67
C ILE A 508 -21.40 1.02 -5.22
N PHE A 509 -20.30 1.75 -5.08
CA PHE A 509 -18.99 1.42 -5.61
C PHE A 509 -18.01 1.13 -4.47
N LEU A 510 -17.04 0.26 -4.72
CA LEU A 510 -15.98 -0.09 -3.79
C LEU A 510 -14.65 0.43 -4.33
N ALA A 511 -13.84 1.05 -3.47
CA ALA A 511 -12.48 1.46 -3.77
C ALA A 511 -11.61 1.37 -2.51
N GLY A 512 -10.31 1.40 -2.67
CA GLY A 512 -9.34 1.22 -1.59
C GLY A 512 -8.22 0.28 -2.04
N ASP A 513 -7.11 0.27 -1.31
CA ASP A 513 -6.03 -0.67 -1.60
C ASP A 513 -6.47 -2.13 -1.47
N ASP A 514 -7.41 -2.42 -0.58
CA ASP A 514 -7.99 -3.75 -0.37
C ASP A 514 -8.87 -4.23 -1.53
N ILE A 515 -9.38 -3.32 -2.34
CA ILE A 515 -10.14 -3.63 -3.56
C ILE A 515 -9.19 -3.84 -4.75
N SER A 516 -7.96 -3.32 -4.68
CA SER A 516 -7.00 -3.34 -5.78
C SER A 516 -6.26 -4.67 -5.92
N TRP A 517 -5.68 -4.88 -7.09
CA TRP A 517 -4.67 -5.92 -7.32
C TRP A 517 -3.27 -5.51 -6.83
N THR A 518 -3.07 -4.22 -6.53
CA THR A 518 -1.84 -3.64 -5.98
C THR A 518 -2.01 -3.40 -4.46
N ALA A 519 -2.54 -4.40 -3.77
CA ALA A 519 -2.84 -4.32 -2.34
C ALA A 519 -1.58 -4.09 -1.50
N GLY A 520 -1.75 -3.36 -0.39
CA GLY A 520 -0.64 -2.97 0.49
C GLY A 520 0.15 -1.75 0.01
N TRP A 521 -0.17 -1.20 -1.17
CA TRP A 521 0.49 -0.03 -1.73
C TRP A 521 -0.50 1.11 -1.98
N ALA A 522 -0.04 2.35 -1.76
CA ALA A 522 -0.85 3.55 -2.00
C ALA A 522 -1.30 3.68 -3.46
N GLU A 523 -0.52 3.18 -4.41
CA GLU A 523 -0.87 3.10 -5.83
C GLU A 523 -2.19 2.38 -6.06
N GLY A 524 -2.45 1.26 -5.36
CA GLY A 524 -3.70 0.52 -5.47
C GLY A 524 -4.92 1.32 -5.00
N ALA A 525 -4.74 2.18 -3.99
CA ALA A 525 -5.79 3.10 -3.54
C ALA A 525 -6.11 4.16 -4.59
N VAL A 526 -5.11 4.66 -5.32
CA VAL A 526 -5.30 5.58 -6.46
C VAL A 526 -6.04 4.89 -7.59
N GLN A 527 -5.56 3.73 -8.03
CA GLN A 527 -6.12 2.97 -9.15
C GLN A 527 -7.61 2.65 -8.95
N THR A 528 -7.98 2.15 -7.78
CA THR A 528 -9.39 1.82 -7.49
C THR A 528 -10.25 3.05 -7.24
N GLY A 529 -9.68 4.14 -6.73
CA GLY A 529 -10.35 5.44 -6.68
C GLY A 529 -10.74 5.93 -8.09
N LEU A 530 -9.85 5.80 -9.07
CA LEU A 530 -10.12 6.14 -10.47
C LEU A 530 -11.15 5.21 -11.12
N ASN A 531 -11.12 3.90 -10.78
CA ASN A 531 -12.16 2.96 -11.22
C ASN A 531 -13.54 3.39 -10.70
N ALA A 532 -13.62 3.79 -9.42
CA ALA A 532 -14.87 4.28 -8.84
C ALA A 532 -15.34 5.59 -9.49
N VAL A 533 -14.43 6.51 -9.81
CA VAL A 533 -14.76 7.74 -10.58
C VAL A 533 -15.40 7.38 -11.92
N TRP A 534 -14.76 6.47 -12.68
CA TRP A 534 -15.31 5.97 -13.93
C TRP A 534 -16.73 5.37 -13.75
N GLY A 535 -16.89 4.50 -12.75
CA GLY A 535 -18.16 3.87 -12.43
C GLY A 535 -19.27 4.87 -12.10
N VAL A 536 -18.98 5.87 -11.24
CA VAL A 536 -19.91 6.94 -10.89
C VAL A 536 -20.29 7.78 -12.12
N VAL A 537 -19.31 8.19 -12.93
CA VAL A 537 -19.55 8.93 -14.17
C VAL A 537 -20.49 8.16 -15.09
N ARG A 538 -20.22 6.86 -15.30
CA ARG A 538 -21.06 5.99 -16.12
C ARG A 538 -22.47 5.83 -15.56
N HIS A 539 -22.59 5.64 -14.24
CA HIS A 539 -23.89 5.51 -13.56
C HIS A 539 -24.76 6.76 -13.67
N LEU A 540 -24.15 7.95 -13.69
CA LEU A 540 -24.83 9.23 -13.84
C LEU A 540 -25.02 9.67 -15.30
N GLY A 541 -24.88 8.74 -16.25
CA GLY A 541 -25.12 8.99 -17.68
C GLY A 541 -23.97 9.67 -18.41
N GLY A 542 -22.80 9.79 -17.78
CA GLY A 542 -21.59 10.32 -18.39
C GLY A 542 -20.83 9.27 -19.21
N SER A 543 -19.66 9.66 -19.74
CA SER A 543 -18.81 8.80 -20.55
C SER A 543 -17.36 9.25 -20.52
N SER A 544 -16.45 8.31 -20.78
CA SER A 544 -15.06 8.60 -21.09
C SER A 544 -14.93 9.27 -22.47
N SER A 545 -13.82 9.96 -22.71
CA SER A 545 -13.47 10.39 -24.05
C SER A 545 -13.08 9.20 -24.92
N PRO A 546 -13.50 9.13 -26.20
CA PRO A 546 -13.03 8.10 -27.13
C PRO A 546 -11.50 8.06 -27.29
N GLU A 547 -10.84 9.21 -27.08
CA GLU A 547 -9.37 9.34 -27.17
C GLU A 547 -8.66 8.86 -25.88
N ASN A 548 -9.38 8.79 -24.76
CA ASN A 548 -8.88 8.35 -23.47
C ASN A 548 -9.90 7.38 -22.83
N PRO A 549 -10.00 6.14 -23.32
CA PRO A 549 -10.93 5.16 -22.77
C PRO A 549 -10.57 4.85 -21.32
N GLY A 550 -11.58 4.80 -20.46
CA GLY A 550 -11.39 4.52 -19.05
C GLY A 550 -11.29 3.03 -18.73
N PRO A 551 -11.08 2.68 -17.46
CA PRO A 551 -10.83 1.31 -17.05
C PRO A 551 -11.98 0.35 -17.38
N GLY A 552 -13.22 0.80 -17.37
CA GLY A 552 -14.37 -0.07 -17.66
C GLY A 552 -14.51 -0.43 -19.12
N GLU A 553 -14.13 0.46 -20.05
CA GLU A 553 -14.14 0.16 -21.48
C GLU A 553 -13.14 -0.96 -21.84
N LEU A 554 -12.06 -1.07 -21.09
CA LEU A 554 -10.99 -2.07 -21.31
C LEU A 554 -11.13 -3.32 -20.43
N LEU A 555 -12.07 -3.33 -19.49
CA LEU A 555 -12.26 -4.45 -18.57
C LEU A 555 -12.60 -5.76 -19.30
N GLY A 556 -13.36 -5.69 -20.38
CA GLY A 556 -13.72 -6.86 -21.18
C GLY A 556 -12.54 -7.48 -21.93
N GLU A 557 -11.51 -6.67 -22.28
CA GLU A 557 -10.33 -7.14 -23.02
C GLU A 557 -9.19 -7.57 -22.06
N TYR A 558 -8.95 -6.78 -21.00
CA TYR A 558 -7.80 -6.94 -20.12
C TYR A 558 -8.16 -7.33 -18.69
N GLY A 559 -9.42 -7.54 -18.39
CA GLY A 559 -9.88 -7.88 -17.04
C GLY A 559 -9.31 -9.18 -16.49
N PRO A 560 -9.44 -9.37 -15.18
CA PRO A 560 -9.00 -10.61 -14.53
C PRO A 560 -9.83 -11.80 -15.03
N ILE A 561 -9.19 -12.98 -15.11
CA ILE A 561 -9.91 -14.21 -15.48
C ILE A 561 -10.90 -14.60 -14.39
N ALA A 562 -11.96 -15.30 -14.77
CA ALA A 562 -12.85 -15.96 -13.83
C ALA A 562 -12.25 -17.33 -13.48
N LEU A 563 -12.10 -17.60 -12.17
CA LEU A 563 -11.83 -18.94 -11.64
C LEU A 563 -13.12 -19.46 -11.01
N ASP A 564 -13.64 -20.57 -11.54
CA ASP A 564 -14.87 -21.21 -11.08
C ASP A 564 -14.68 -21.97 -9.76
#